data_8d306f37da23a6100cb17f4044500d08
#
_entry.id   8d306f37da23a6100cb17f4044500d08
#
_cell.length_a   1.000
_cell.length_b   1.000
_cell.length_c   1.000
_cell.angle_alpha   90.00
_cell.angle_beta   90.00
_cell.angle_gamma   90.00
#
_symmetry.space_group_name_H-M   'P 1'
#
loop_
_entity.id
_entity.type
_entity.pdbx_description
1 polymer ?
#
loop_
_entity_poly.entity_id
_entity_poly.type
_entity_poly.pdbx_seq_one_letter_code
_entity_poly.pdbx_strand_id
1 'polypeptide(L)'
;MATGPGTAPPVAAAQSSLPREVYVLSVVGGCVMLGLGLVLPVLPVYAATFGAGPAQVGALVALFAVMRLATSPFCGRLGVRFGDRRVLVAGLLLCAVSSALTAFAGSYGQLLVFRGLGGVGSVLFSVSALATLLAIAPADRRGRAGAVFEAGFLLGGICGPALGGLLAHIALSAPFLAYTALLLAAAVLTLVVFRPGRTAGAESGREVVRLPVLLRDRRYLVACLAALAQGWVLFGLRSALVPAVVVAWRYDVTWVGWAFTVSAVVQALLIMPAGRVVDLAGRRPAMIAGTGVAAAAITALVFVESYVWLVVLLSVYAAGSALLNAAPAALIGDVVAGRAGSGVAVFSMCTDVGAAVGPVVVGIIAERVGFPAAFGSGAALLVVAFAASWTLTTARPTQRS
;
A
#
# COMPACT_ATOMS: atom_id res chain seq x y z
N MET A 1 8.42 -50.13 47.77
CA MET A 1 8.01 -50.06 46.36
C MET A 1 7.74 -48.61 46.04
N ALA A 2 8.71 -47.91 45.41
CA ALA A 2 8.60 -46.51 45.03
C ALA A 2 8.26 -46.46 43.55
N THR A 3 7.08 -45.91 43.22
CA THR A 3 6.65 -45.62 41.84
C THR A 3 7.33 -44.31 41.38
N GLY A 4 8.23 -44.39 40.42
CA GLY A 4 8.93 -43.26 39.83
C GLY A 4 7.95 -42.37 39.02
N PRO A 5 8.26 -41.06 38.88
CA PRO A 5 7.45 -40.14 38.09
C PRO A 5 7.59 -40.46 36.60
N GLY A 6 6.45 -40.72 35.95
CA GLY A 6 6.39 -40.92 34.51
C GLY A 6 6.82 -39.65 33.78
N THR A 7 7.89 -39.77 33.00
CA THR A 7 8.32 -38.77 32.04
C THR A 7 7.25 -38.65 30.95
N ALA A 8 6.54 -37.53 30.94
CA ALA A 8 5.67 -37.19 29.81
C ALA A 8 6.55 -37.12 28.54
N PRO A 9 6.09 -37.69 27.40
CA PRO A 9 6.83 -37.63 26.17
C PRO A 9 6.96 -36.16 25.73
N PRO A 10 8.10 -35.77 25.14
CA PRO A 10 8.26 -34.41 24.60
C PRO A 10 7.22 -34.22 23.53
N VAL A 11 6.36 -33.21 23.72
CA VAL A 11 5.45 -32.73 22.69
C VAL A 11 6.33 -32.25 21.54
N ALA A 12 6.56 -33.14 20.58
CA ALA A 12 7.17 -32.80 19.31
C ALA A 12 6.30 -31.68 18.71
N ALA A 13 6.79 -30.45 18.75
CA ALA A 13 6.20 -29.33 18.06
C ALA A 13 6.22 -29.67 16.57
N ALA A 14 5.17 -30.33 16.12
CA ALA A 14 4.92 -30.55 14.71
C ALA A 14 4.94 -29.16 14.03
N GLN A 15 5.98 -28.91 13.27
CA GLN A 15 6.09 -27.77 12.36
C GLN A 15 5.06 -27.97 11.24
N SER A 16 3.77 -27.91 11.60
CA SER A 16 2.69 -28.04 10.63
C SER A 16 2.76 -26.82 9.71
N SER A 17 2.94 -27.09 8.42
CA SER A 17 2.96 -26.10 7.35
C SER A 17 1.66 -25.28 7.36
N LEU A 18 1.74 -24.03 6.90
CA LEU A 18 0.52 -23.24 6.65
C LEU A 18 -0.36 -23.93 5.61
N PRO A 19 -1.68 -23.77 5.68
CA PRO A 19 -2.57 -24.24 4.63
C PRO A 19 -2.12 -23.75 3.25
N ARG A 20 -2.24 -24.60 2.23
CA ARG A 20 -1.84 -24.26 0.84
C ARG A 20 -2.57 -23.02 0.32
N GLU A 21 -3.77 -22.80 0.78
CA GLU A 21 -4.61 -21.65 0.45
C GLU A 21 -3.96 -20.32 0.83
N VAL A 22 -3.16 -20.26 1.89
CA VAL A 22 -2.39 -19.08 2.29
C VAL A 22 -1.34 -18.73 1.24
N TYR A 23 -0.60 -19.73 0.72
CA TYR A 23 0.39 -19.52 -0.33
C TYR A 23 -0.26 -19.10 -1.65
N VAL A 24 -1.41 -19.69 -1.98
CA VAL A 24 -2.18 -19.29 -3.17
C VAL A 24 -2.66 -17.85 -3.04
N LEU A 25 -3.16 -17.46 -1.87
CA LEU A 25 -3.58 -16.07 -1.64
C LEU A 25 -2.41 -15.08 -1.74
N SER A 26 -1.21 -15.50 -1.29
CA SER A 26 0.03 -14.75 -1.47
C SER A 26 0.38 -14.55 -2.96
N VAL A 27 0.27 -15.61 -3.76
CA VAL A 27 0.48 -15.52 -5.22
C VAL A 27 -0.55 -14.61 -5.88
N VAL A 28 -1.83 -14.73 -5.51
CA VAL A 28 -2.91 -13.85 -6.00
C VAL A 28 -2.62 -12.39 -5.64
N GLY A 29 -2.22 -12.11 -4.40
CA GLY A 29 -1.79 -10.77 -3.96
C GLY A 29 -0.58 -10.26 -4.73
N GLY A 30 0.40 -11.15 -4.99
CA GLY A 30 1.56 -10.87 -5.82
C GLY A 30 1.20 -10.49 -7.25
N CYS A 31 0.27 -11.22 -7.89
CA CYS A 31 -0.24 -10.89 -9.22
C CYS A 31 -0.90 -9.50 -9.26
N VAL A 32 -1.70 -9.16 -8.24
CA VAL A 32 -2.36 -7.86 -8.15
C VAL A 32 -1.33 -6.74 -7.98
N MET A 33 -0.33 -6.91 -7.11
CA MET A 33 0.70 -5.90 -6.89
C MET A 33 1.68 -5.79 -8.06
N LEU A 34 2.03 -6.90 -8.69
CA LEU A 34 2.82 -6.91 -9.91
C LEU A 34 2.12 -6.09 -10.99
N GLY A 35 0.85 -6.37 -11.23
CA GLY A 35 0.07 -5.66 -12.24
C GLY A 35 -0.15 -4.18 -11.92
N LEU A 36 -0.40 -3.83 -10.66
CA LEU A 36 -0.45 -2.43 -10.25
C LEU A 36 0.90 -1.73 -10.48
N GLY A 37 2.00 -2.42 -10.17
CA GLY A 37 3.35 -1.94 -10.43
C GLY A 37 3.64 -1.74 -11.93
N LEU A 38 3.11 -2.61 -12.81
CA LEU A 38 3.19 -2.44 -14.27
C LEU A 38 2.58 -1.10 -14.73
N VAL A 39 1.43 -0.75 -14.14
CA VAL A 39 0.61 0.39 -14.57
C VAL A 39 1.11 1.71 -14.02
N LEU A 40 1.60 1.75 -12.78
CA LEU A 40 1.93 3.00 -12.07
C LEU A 40 2.92 3.92 -12.81
N PRO A 41 4.05 3.44 -13.37
CA PRO A 41 4.98 4.31 -14.09
C PRO A 41 4.45 4.78 -15.45
N VAL A 42 3.56 4.01 -16.06
CA VAL A 42 3.07 4.21 -17.43
C VAL A 42 1.82 5.08 -17.49
N LEU A 43 0.96 5.01 -16.47
CA LEU A 43 -0.33 5.69 -16.44
C LEU A 43 -0.25 7.20 -16.69
N PRO A 44 0.66 7.99 -16.08
CA PRO A 44 0.80 9.41 -16.36
C PRO A 44 1.19 9.69 -17.82
N VAL A 45 2.13 8.88 -18.35
CA VAL A 45 2.61 9.00 -19.75
C VAL A 45 1.48 8.65 -20.72
N TYR A 46 0.72 7.60 -20.44
CA TYR A 46 -0.44 7.21 -21.24
C TYR A 46 -1.53 8.29 -21.21
N ALA A 47 -1.82 8.87 -20.05
CA ALA A 47 -2.77 9.98 -19.94
C ALA A 47 -2.33 11.21 -20.76
N ALA A 48 -1.04 11.51 -20.81
CA ALA A 48 -0.50 12.62 -21.59
C ALA A 48 -0.73 12.46 -23.10
N THR A 49 -0.88 11.24 -23.64
CA THR A 49 -1.23 11.02 -25.05
C THR A 49 -2.63 11.53 -25.42
N PHE A 50 -3.51 11.71 -24.42
CA PHE A 50 -4.84 12.32 -24.54
C PHE A 50 -4.84 13.83 -24.24
N GLY A 51 -3.65 14.47 -24.14
CA GLY A 51 -3.51 15.89 -23.81
C GLY A 51 -3.69 16.20 -22.31
N ALA A 52 -3.64 15.19 -21.43
CA ALA A 52 -3.79 15.41 -20.00
C ALA A 52 -2.57 16.13 -19.42
N GLY A 53 -2.83 17.27 -18.76
CA GLY A 53 -1.84 18.00 -17.96
C GLY A 53 -1.65 17.38 -16.57
N PRO A 54 -0.68 17.89 -15.78
CA PRO A 54 -0.35 17.37 -14.45
C PRO A 54 -1.56 17.28 -13.49
N ALA A 55 -2.45 18.26 -13.51
CA ALA A 55 -3.68 18.25 -12.68
C ALA A 55 -4.63 17.11 -13.08
N GLN A 56 -4.78 16.85 -14.38
CA GLN A 56 -5.60 15.75 -14.89
C GLN A 56 -4.99 14.38 -14.56
N VAL A 57 -3.66 14.24 -14.66
CA VAL A 57 -2.96 13.04 -14.20
C VAL A 57 -3.18 12.83 -12.70
N GLY A 58 -3.09 13.88 -11.90
CA GLY A 58 -3.41 13.85 -10.47
C GLY A 58 -4.85 13.39 -10.21
N ALA A 59 -5.84 13.93 -10.95
CA ALA A 59 -7.23 13.52 -10.83
C ALA A 59 -7.45 12.04 -11.17
N LEU A 60 -6.74 11.52 -12.17
CA LEU A 60 -6.79 10.12 -12.58
C LEU A 60 -6.29 9.15 -11.47
N VAL A 61 -5.20 9.53 -10.80
CA VAL A 61 -4.67 8.76 -9.67
C VAL A 61 -5.59 8.88 -8.46
N ALA A 62 -6.07 10.09 -8.18
CA ALA A 62 -6.96 10.38 -7.05
C ALA A 62 -8.30 9.66 -7.16
N LEU A 63 -8.91 9.60 -8.35
CA LEU A 63 -10.22 8.96 -8.53
C LEU A 63 -10.18 7.48 -8.15
N PHE A 64 -9.08 6.80 -8.46
CA PHE A 64 -8.90 5.41 -8.01
C PHE A 64 -8.96 5.30 -6.48
N ALA A 65 -8.28 6.19 -5.74
CA ALA A 65 -8.28 6.20 -4.27
C ALA A 65 -9.65 6.64 -3.70
N VAL A 66 -10.30 7.63 -4.31
CA VAL A 66 -11.65 8.08 -3.93
C VAL A 66 -12.66 6.95 -4.06
N MET A 67 -12.64 6.23 -5.18
CA MET A 67 -13.55 5.10 -5.40
C MET A 67 -13.28 3.94 -4.44
N ARG A 68 -12.02 3.68 -4.08
CA ARG A 68 -11.67 2.75 -3.01
C ARG A 68 -12.30 3.17 -1.68
N LEU A 69 -12.09 4.43 -1.29
CA LEU A 69 -12.58 4.98 -0.03
C LEU A 69 -14.12 4.94 0.03
N ALA A 70 -14.79 5.37 -1.03
CA ALA A 70 -16.26 5.38 -1.12
C ALA A 70 -16.88 3.97 -1.06
N THR A 71 -16.19 2.96 -1.61
CA THR A 71 -16.68 1.58 -1.65
C THR A 71 -16.36 0.78 -0.39
N SER A 72 -15.30 1.16 0.34
CA SER A 72 -14.79 0.44 1.52
C SER A 72 -15.87 0.10 2.57
N PRO A 73 -16.81 1.00 2.96
CA PRO A 73 -17.84 0.69 3.96
C PRO A 73 -18.82 -0.40 3.54
N PHE A 74 -18.95 -0.65 2.23
CA PHE A 74 -19.89 -1.63 1.69
C PHE A 74 -19.26 -3.03 1.58
N CYS A 75 -17.92 -3.12 1.53
CA CYS A 75 -17.21 -4.39 1.32
C CYS A 75 -17.54 -5.45 2.36
N GLY A 76 -17.57 -5.07 3.64
CA GLY A 76 -17.92 -6.01 4.73
C GLY A 76 -19.33 -6.58 4.60
N ARG A 77 -20.30 -5.73 4.24
CA ARG A 77 -21.69 -6.17 4.01
C ARG A 77 -21.81 -7.12 2.82
N LEU A 78 -21.06 -6.84 1.75
CA LEU A 78 -21.00 -7.70 0.57
C LEU A 78 -20.37 -9.07 0.90
N GLY A 79 -19.30 -9.10 1.69
CA GLY A 79 -18.66 -10.32 2.17
C GLY A 79 -19.61 -11.19 2.98
N VAL A 80 -20.38 -10.61 3.92
CA VAL A 80 -21.38 -11.32 4.72
C VAL A 80 -22.53 -11.85 3.84
N ARG A 81 -23.00 -11.06 2.87
CA ARG A 81 -24.15 -11.41 2.03
C ARG A 81 -23.83 -12.45 0.95
N PHE A 82 -22.70 -12.33 0.28
CA PHE A 82 -22.34 -13.13 -0.90
C PHE A 82 -21.19 -14.12 -0.63
N GLY A 83 -20.49 -13.99 0.50
CA GLY A 83 -19.30 -14.74 0.86
C GLY A 83 -18.01 -14.12 0.30
N ASP A 84 -16.95 -14.10 1.13
CA ASP A 84 -15.68 -13.42 0.80
C ASP A 84 -15.04 -13.93 -0.50
N ARG A 85 -15.12 -15.23 -0.79
CA ARG A 85 -14.60 -15.81 -2.04
C ARG A 85 -15.23 -15.17 -3.29
N ARG A 86 -16.57 -15.02 -3.31
CA ARG A 86 -17.26 -14.42 -4.47
C ARG A 86 -16.94 -12.95 -4.61
N VAL A 87 -16.87 -12.23 -3.49
CA VAL A 87 -16.52 -10.80 -3.49
C VAL A 87 -15.07 -10.60 -3.92
N LEU A 88 -14.13 -11.45 -3.48
CA LEU A 88 -12.74 -11.45 -3.90
C LEU A 88 -12.61 -11.65 -5.42
N VAL A 89 -13.27 -12.68 -5.97
CA VAL A 89 -13.27 -12.94 -7.42
C VAL A 89 -13.93 -11.81 -8.20
N ALA A 90 -15.05 -11.28 -7.73
CA ALA A 90 -15.72 -10.14 -8.36
C ALA A 90 -14.80 -8.91 -8.37
N GLY A 91 -14.04 -8.66 -7.28
CA GLY A 91 -13.03 -7.60 -7.21
C GLY A 91 -11.93 -7.78 -8.24
N LEU A 92 -11.37 -8.99 -8.36
CA LEU A 92 -10.34 -9.31 -9.37
C LEU A 92 -10.88 -9.13 -10.79
N LEU A 93 -12.07 -9.61 -11.10
CA LEU A 93 -12.69 -9.48 -12.41
C LEU A 93 -13.01 -8.02 -12.74
N LEU A 94 -13.50 -7.24 -11.77
CA LEU A 94 -13.77 -5.82 -11.97
C LEU A 94 -12.47 -5.04 -12.24
N CYS A 95 -11.37 -5.36 -11.54
CA CYS A 95 -10.05 -4.82 -11.84
C CYS A 95 -9.57 -5.23 -13.24
N ALA A 96 -9.79 -6.50 -13.65
CA ALA A 96 -9.40 -6.98 -14.96
C ALA A 96 -10.15 -6.24 -16.07
N VAL A 97 -11.47 -6.12 -15.94
CA VAL A 97 -12.32 -5.37 -16.90
C VAL A 97 -11.87 -3.91 -16.96
N SER A 98 -11.69 -3.26 -15.80
CA SER A 98 -11.17 -1.89 -15.71
C SER A 98 -9.85 -1.73 -16.45
N SER A 99 -8.90 -2.64 -16.23
CA SER A 99 -7.57 -2.58 -16.87
C SER A 99 -7.66 -2.82 -18.36
N ALA A 100 -8.45 -3.79 -18.79
CA ALA A 100 -8.69 -4.07 -20.22
C ALA A 100 -9.31 -2.85 -20.92
N LEU A 101 -10.37 -2.27 -20.36
CA LEU A 101 -11.00 -1.07 -20.91
C LEU A 101 -10.02 0.12 -20.95
N THR A 102 -9.17 0.26 -19.92
CA THR A 102 -8.12 1.29 -19.89
C THR A 102 -7.13 1.14 -21.05
N ALA A 103 -6.75 -0.09 -21.42
CA ALA A 103 -5.86 -0.34 -22.55
C ALA A 103 -6.43 0.12 -23.91
N PHE A 104 -7.74 0.16 -24.04
CA PHE A 104 -8.47 0.57 -25.26
C PHE A 104 -9.16 1.93 -25.11
N ALA A 105 -8.81 2.73 -24.12
CA ALA A 105 -9.39 4.05 -23.95
C ALA A 105 -9.09 4.95 -25.15
N GLY A 106 -10.11 5.58 -25.73
CA GLY A 106 -9.98 6.53 -26.83
C GLY A 106 -10.02 8.00 -26.39
N SER A 107 -10.20 8.26 -25.09
CA SER A 107 -10.23 9.62 -24.53
C SER A 107 -9.86 9.65 -23.06
N TYR A 108 -9.45 10.82 -22.57
CA TYR A 108 -9.17 11.03 -21.14
C TYR A 108 -10.41 10.74 -20.25
N GLY A 109 -11.62 11.10 -20.70
CA GLY A 109 -12.86 10.83 -19.96
C GLY A 109 -13.12 9.34 -19.77
N GLN A 110 -12.90 8.52 -20.82
CA GLN A 110 -12.98 7.06 -20.72
C GLN A 110 -11.92 6.51 -19.76
N LEU A 111 -10.68 6.98 -19.87
CA LEU A 111 -9.58 6.60 -18.99
C LEU A 111 -9.92 6.87 -17.51
N LEU A 112 -10.51 8.03 -17.22
CA LEU A 112 -10.94 8.43 -15.89
C LEU A 112 -12.01 7.46 -15.32
N VAL A 113 -13.07 7.19 -16.09
CA VAL A 113 -14.15 6.27 -15.68
C VAL A 113 -13.62 4.86 -15.45
N PHE A 114 -12.82 4.33 -16.38
CA PHE A 114 -12.30 2.99 -16.28
C PHE A 114 -11.36 2.84 -15.07
N ARG A 115 -10.54 3.85 -14.80
CA ARG A 115 -9.69 3.87 -13.60
C ARG A 115 -10.50 3.89 -12.30
N GLY A 116 -11.60 4.64 -12.26
CA GLY A 116 -12.54 4.64 -11.13
C GLY A 116 -13.10 3.25 -10.84
N LEU A 117 -13.52 2.51 -11.87
CA LEU A 117 -13.98 1.12 -11.73
C LEU A 117 -12.91 0.21 -11.10
N GLY A 118 -11.65 0.41 -11.49
CA GLY A 118 -10.52 -0.33 -10.90
C GLY A 118 -10.35 -0.08 -9.40
N GLY A 119 -10.64 1.14 -8.94
CA GLY A 119 -10.64 1.48 -7.50
C GLY A 119 -11.66 0.66 -6.72
N VAL A 120 -12.89 0.52 -7.25
CA VAL A 120 -13.94 -0.33 -6.66
C VAL A 120 -13.48 -1.78 -6.58
N GLY A 121 -12.99 -2.35 -7.70
CA GLY A 121 -12.50 -3.74 -7.73
C GLY A 121 -11.35 -3.99 -6.76
N SER A 122 -10.42 -3.03 -6.66
CA SER A 122 -9.24 -3.12 -5.79
C SER A 122 -9.60 -3.22 -4.30
N VAL A 123 -10.58 -2.47 -3.82
CA VAL A 123 -10.99 -2.55 -2.41
C VAL A 123 -11.81 -3.81 -2.12
N LEU A 124 -12.66 -4.24 -3.06
CA LEU A 124 -13.37 -5.53 -2.94
C LEU A 124 -12.37 -6.68 -2.80
N PHE A 125 -11.32 -6.69 -3.64
CA PHE A 125 -10.23 -7.66 -3.53
C PHE A 125 -9.54 -7.57 -2.16
N SER A 126 -9.00 -6.41 -1.78
CA SER A 126 -8.13 -6.30 -0.61
C SER A 126 -8.85 -6.63 0.70
N VAL A 127 -10.09 -6.18 0.88
CA VAL A 127 -10.89 -6.47 2.08
C VAL A 127 -11.24 -7.96 2.15
N SER A 128 -11.70 -8.54 1.02
CA SER A 128 -12.06 -9.97 0.99
C SER A 128 -10.84 -10.89 1.08
N ALA A 129 -9.69 -10.48 0.53
CA ALA A 129 -8.45 -11.23 0.65
C ALA A 129 -7.98 -11.30 2.11
N LEU A 130 -8.01 -10.17 2.83
CA LEU A 130 -7.67 -10.13 4.26
C LEU A 130 -8.65 -10.95 5.10
N ALA A 131 -9.96 -10.82 4.85
CA ALA A 131 -10.99 -11.61 5.54
C ALA A 131 -10.79 -13.12 5.31
N THR A 132 -10.53 -13.53 4.06
CA THR A 132 -10.24 -14.92 3.69
C THR A 132 -8.97 -15.41 4.38
N LEU A 133 -7.88 -14.61 4.37
CA LEU A 133 -6.62 -14.95 5.04
C LEU A 133 -6.83 -15.26 6.54
N LEU A 134 -7.55 -14.36 7.22
CA LEU A 134 -7.82 -14.51 8.66
C LEU A 134 -8.74 -15.70 8.97
N ALA A 135 -9.61 -16.08 8.03
CA ALA A 135 -10.51 -17.22 8.18
C ALA A 135 -9.81 -18.58 8.00
N ILE A 136 -8.84 -18.66 7.06
CA ILE A 136 -8.12 -19.91 6.75
C ILE A 136 -6.87 -20.11 7.62
N ALA A 137 -6.29 -19.04 8.14
CA ALA A 137 -5.07 -19.10 8.96
C ALA A 137 -5.40 -19.57 10.39
N PRO A 138 -4.71 -20.61 10.91
CA PRO A 138 -4.83 -21.02 12.31
C PRO A 138 -4.55 -19.83 13.25
N ALA A 139 -5.29 -19.76 14.36
CA ALA A 139 -5.25 -18.62 15.28
C ALA A 139 -3.84 -18.34 15.83
N ASP A 140 -3.05 -19.38 16.09
CA ASP A 140 -1.67 -19.35 16.56
C ASP A 140 -0.66 -18.93 15.48
N ARG A 141 -1.06 -18.90 14.19
CA ARG A 141 -0.18 -18.64 13.02
C ARG A 141 -0.65 -17.52 12.11
N ARG A 142 -1.64 -16.74 12.51
CA ARG A 142 -2.14 -15.60 11.72
C ARG A 142 -1.04 -14.61 11.35
N GLY A 143 -0.09 -14.36 12.27
CA GLY A 143 1.06 -13.50 11.98
C GLY A 143 1.95 -14.05 10.86
N ARG A 144 2.24 -15.36 10.88
CA ARG A 144 3.04 -16.02 9.82
C ARG A 144 2.30 -16.05 8.48
N ALA A 145 0.98 -16.29 8.51
CA ALA A 145 0.16 -16.25 7.31
C ALA A 145 0.12 -14.85 6.69
N GLY A 146 -0.01 -13.80 7.53
CA GLY A 146 0.09 -12.41 7.10
C GLY A 146 1.45 -12.10 6.47
N ALA A 147 2.54 -12.53 7.08
CA ALA A 147 3.89 -12.32 6.54
C ALA A 147 4.09 -12.99 5.17
N VAL A 148 3.57 -14.20 4.97
CA VAL A 148 3.61 -14.89 3.66
C VAL A 148 2.76 -14.13 2.62
N PHE A 149 1.60 -13.63 3.00
CA PHE A 149 0.75 -12.83 2.13
C PHE A 149 1.43 -11.53 1.71
N GLU A 150 2.00 -10.79 2.66
CA GLU A 150 2.74 -9.55 2.41
C GLU A 150 4.00 -9.77 1.57
N ALA A 151 4.67 -10.92 1.70
CA ALA A 151 5.82 -11.27 0.85
C ALA A 151 5.43 -11.34 -0.63
N GLY A 152 4.24 -11.87 -0.96
CA GLY A 152 3.71 -11.86 -2.32
C GLY A 152 3.51 -10.44 -2.85
N PHE A 153 2.89 -9.57 -2.05
CA PHE A 153 2.71 -8.16 -2.39
C PHE A 153 4.05 -7.45 -2.64
N LEU A 154 5.03 -7.69 -1.78
CA LEU A 154 6.36 -7.09 -1.88
C LEU A 154 7.07 -7.49 -3.17
N LEU A 155 7.10 -8.79 -3.48
CA LEU A 155 7.73 -9.29 -4.71
C LEU A 155 7.07 -8.70 -5.97
N GLY A 156 5.73 -8.66 -6.00
CA GLY A 156 4.99 -8.02 -7.10
C GLY A 156 5.32 -6.54 -7.23
N GLY A 157 5.37 -5.82 -6.12
CA GLY A 157 5.69 -4.39 -6.08
C GLY A 157 7.11 -4.05 -6.53
N ILE A 158 8.07 -4.95 -6.32
CA ILE A 158 9.47 -4.79 -6.78
C ILE A 158 9.58 -5.01 -8.29
N CYS A 159 9.01 -6.13 -8.79
CA CYS A 159 9.18 -6.51 -10.19
C CYS A 159 8.28 -5.69 -11.14
N GLY A 160 7.12 -5.24 -10.65
CA GLY A 160 6.11 -4.57 -11.45
C GLY A 160 6.62 -3.36 -12.23
N PRO A 161 7.22 -2.35 -11.59
CA PRO A 161 7.59 -1.12 -12.26
C PRO A 161 8.61 -1.30 -13.39
N ALA A 162 9.64 -2.15 -13.21
CA ALA A 162 10.62 -2.44 -14.27
C ALA A 162 9.96 -3.13 -15.47
N LEU A 163 9.15 -4.15 -15.21
CA LEU A 163 8.41 -4.85 -16.25
C LEU A 163 7.42 -3.93 -16.97
N GLY A 164 6.77 -3.02 -16.21
CA GLY A 164 5.85 -2.01 -16.76
C GLY A 164 6.55 -1.07 -17.73
N GLY A 165 7.72 -0.54 -17.34
CA GLY A 165 8.54 0.28 -18.21
C GLY A 165 8.99 -0.47 -19.48
N LEU A 166 9.43 -1.72 -19.35
CA LEU A 166 9.83 -2.55 -20.49
C LEU A 166 8.66 -2.85 -21.44
N LEU A 167 7.49 -3.20 -20.91
CA LEU A 167 6.29 -3.46 -21.73
C LEU A 167 5.81 -2.19 -22.46
N ALA A 168 5.97 -1.02 -21.83
CA ALA A 168 5.59 0.25 -22.42
C ALA A 168 6.40 0.60 -23.68
N HIS A 169 7.60 0.05 -23.84
CA HIS A 169 8.37 0.14 -25.09
C HIS A 169 7.69 -0.55 -26.28
N ILE A 170 6.93 -1.61 -26.03
CA ILE A 170 6.18 -2.32 -27.08
C ILE A 170 4.95 -1.49 -27.44
N ALA A 171 4.16 -1.14 -26.43
CA ALA A 171 3.02 -0.24 -26.55
C ALA A 171 2.64 0.30 -25.16
N LEU A 172 2.18 1.54 -25.07
CA LEU A 172 1.72 2.13 -23.80
C LEU A 172 0.49 1.41 -23.22
N SER A 173 -0.26 0.67 -24.04
CA SER A 173 -1.38 -0.19 -23.63
C SER A 173 -0.94 -1.56 -23.10
N ALA A 174 0.27 -2.05 -23.44
CA ALA A 174 0.73 -3.40 -23.10
C ALA A 174 0.76 -3.68 -21.57
N PRO A 175 1.21 -2.77 -20.70
CA PRO A 175 1.16 -2.98 -19.25
C PRO A 175 -0.26 -3.22 -18.72
N PHE A 176 -1.28 -2.54 -19.28
CA PHE A 176 -2.67 -2.72 -18.88
C PHE A 176 -3.22 -4.08 -19.32
N LEU A 177 -2.86 -4.56 -20.51
CA LEU A 177 -3.24 -5.88 -20.98
C LEU A 177 -2.55 -6.99 -20.19
N ALA A 178 -1.26 -6.83 -19.88
CA ALA A 178 -0.53 -7.75 -19.01
C ALA A 178 -1.15 -7.81 -17.60
N TYR A 179 -1.55 -6.67 -17.05
CA TYR A 179 -2.28 -6.61 -15.77
C TYR A 179 -3.62 -7.34 -15.86
N THR A 180 -4.35 -7.14 -16.95
CA THR A 180 -5.61 -7.87 -17.17
C THR A 180 -5.39 -9.38 -17.16
N ALA A 181 -4.38 -9.87 -17.86
CA ALA A 181 -4.05 -11.30 -17.89
C ALA A 181 -3.68 -11.85 -16.51
N LEU A 182 -2.88 -11.11 -15.73
CA LEU A 182 -2.53 -11.47 -14.35
C LEU A 182 -3.75 -11.53 -13.44
N LEU A 183 -4.68 -10.58 -13.55
CA LEU A 183 -5.91 -10.54 -12.74
C LEU A 183 -6.87 -11.69 -13.11
N LEU A 184 -6.99 -12.02 -14.39
CA LEU A 184 -7.78 -13.17 -14.83
C LEU A 184 -7.16 -14.49 -14.33
N ALA A 185 -5.85 -14.65 -14.45
CA ALA A 185 -5.13 -15.80 -13.90
C ALA A 185 -5.33 -15.92 -12.37
N ALA A 186 -5.23 -14.81 -11.65
CA ALA A 186 -5.49 -14.74 -10.20
C ALA A 186 -6.94 -15.12 -9.86
N ALA A 187 -7.93 -14.67 -10.66
CA ALA A 187 -9.34 -15.02 -10.49
C ALA A 187 -9.58 -16.51 -10.71
N VAL A 188 -9.02 -17.08 -11.79
CA VAL A 188 -9.10 -18.52 -12.07
C VAL A 188 -8.45 -19.34 -10.95
N LEU A 189 -7.25 -18.96 -10.53
CA LEU A 189 -6.54 -19.63 -9.43
C LEU A 189 -7.38 -19.60 -8.13
N THR A 190 -8.00 -18.46 -7.82
CA THR A 190 -8.91 -18.33 -6.67
C THR A 190 -10.13 -19.26 -6.80
N LEU A 191 -10.72 -19.34 -7.98
CA LEU A 191 -11.89 -20.21 -8.24
C LEU A 191 -11.56 -21.70 -8.13
N VAL A 192 -10.37 -22.10 -8.56
CA VAL A 192 -9.94 -23.50 -8.53
C VAL A 192 -9.58 -23.96 -7.12
N VAL A 193 -8.85 -23.12 -6.37
CA VAL A 193 -8.29 -23.54 -5.08
C VAL A 193 -9.26 -23.33 -3.92
N PHE A 194 -9.96 -22.20 -3.89
CA PHE A 194 -10.87 -21.91 -2.77
C PHE A 194 -12.24 -22.55 -2.99
N ARG A 195 -12.62 -23.46 -2.09
CA ARG A 195 -13.94 -24.08 -2.10
C ARG A 195 -15.02 -23.09 -1.61
N PRO A 196 -16.27 -23.20 -2.10
CA PRO A 196 -17.38 -22.43 -1.57
C PRO A 196 -17.62 -22.85 -0.10
N GLY A 197 -17.15 -22.07 0.85
CA GLY A 197 -17.44 -22.22 2.26
C GLY A 197 -18.01 -20.90 2.78
N ARG A 198 -18.98 -20.94 3.71
CA ARG A 198 -19.32 -19.75 4.48
C ARG A 198 -18.12 -19.46 5.38
N THR A 199 -17.29 -18.50 4.98
CA THR A 199 -16.37 -17.88 5.92
C THR A 199 -17.26 -17.30 7.01
N ALA A 200 -17.12 -17.82 8.23
CA ALA A 200 -17.81 -17.25 9.38
C ALA A 200 -17.39 -15.78 9.44
N GLY A 201 -18.39 -14.90 9.32
CA GLY A 201 -18.16 -13.46 9.45
C GLY A 201 -17.32 -13.24 10.70
N ALA A 202 -16.21 -12.54 10.55
CA ALA A 202 -15.36 -12.19 11.67
C ALA A 202 -16.29 -11.59 12.74
N GLU A 203 -16.31 -12.23 13.90
CA GLU A 203 -17.20 -11.90 15.01
C GLU A 203 -17.18 -10.39 15.27
N SER A 204 -18.33 -9.77 15.04
CA SER A 204 -18.64 -8.36 15.34
C SER A 204 -18.75 -8.12 16.85
N GLY A 205 -17.92 -8.77 17.64
CA GLY A 205 -17.98 -8.73 19.11
C GLY A 205 -16.84 -7.95 19.77
N ARG A 206 -16.05 -7.17 19.02
CA ARG A 206 -14.98 -6.38 19.63
C ARG A 206 -15.52 -5.01 20.05
N GLU A 207 -15.30 -4.69 21.32
CA GLU A 207 -15.63 -3.40 21.91
C GLU A 207 -15.06 -2.26 21.06
N VAL A 208 -15.95 -1.47 20.47
CA VAL A 208 -15.59 -0.38 19.56
C VAL A 208 -15.05 0.78 20.40
N VAL A 209 -13.75 1.07 20.31
CA VAL A 209 -13.20 2.27 20.92
C VAL A 209 -13.90 3.49 20.32
N ARG A 210 -14.48 4.35 21.16
CA ARG A 210 -15.17 5.55 20.69
C ARG A 210 -14.18 6.48 19.99
N LEU A 211 -14.38 6.74 18.71
CA LEU A 211 -13.54 7.59 17.87
C LEU A 211 -13.17 8.94 18.50
N PRO A 212 -14.07 9.66 19.23
CA PRO A 212 -13.72 10.91 19.90
C PRO A 212 -12.62 10.79 20.95
N VAL A 213 -12.45 9.62 21.57
CA VAL A 213 -11.39 9.37 22.56
C VAL A 213 -10.04 9.24 21.85
N LEU A 214 -10.01 8.52 20.74
CA LEU A 214 -8.78 8.35 19.92
C LEU A 214 -8.31 9.67 19.32
N LEU A 215 -9.22 10.50 18.84
CA LEU A 215 -8.90 11.81 18.26
C LEU A 215 -8.36 12.83 19.31
N ARG A 216 -8.44 12.52 20.61
CA ARG A 216 -7.80 13.30 21.68
C ARG A 216 -6.40 12.79 22.03
N ASP A 217 -6.05 11.57 21.61
CA ASP A 217 -4.70 11.03 21.85
C ASP A 217 -3.72 11.59 20.83
N ARG A 218 -2.75 12.36 21.33
CA ARG A 218 -1.71 12.97 20.50
C ARG A 218 -0.88 11.94 19.72
N ARG A 219 -0.65 10.76 20.30
CA ARG A 219 0.07 9.66 19.64
C ARG A 219 -0.69 9.18 18.42
N TYR A 220 -2.01 9.06 18.56
CA TYR A 220 -2.89 8.66 17.47
C TYR A 220 -2.88 9.69 16.35
N LEU A 221 -2.99 10.98 16.66
CA LEU A 221 -2.98 12.06 15.67
C LEU A 221 -1.66 12.15 14.91
N VAL A 222 -0.51 11.98 15.59
CA VAL A 222 0.81 11.97 14.94
C VAL A 222 0.95 10.78 13.99
N ALA A 223 0.47 9.59 14.37
CA ALA A 223 0.47 8.44 13.48
C ALA A 223 -0.44 8.66 12.26
N CYS A 224 -1.62 9.24 12.44
CA CYS A 224 -2.53 9.58 11.35
C CYS A 224 -1.93 10.63 10.39
N LEU A 225 -1.25 11.64 10.93
CA LEU A 225 -0.56 12.65 10.12
C LEU A 225 0.57 12.03 9.29
N ALA A 226 1.37 11.14 9.88
CA ALA A 226 2.41 10.42 9.16
C ALA A 226 1.83 9.52 8.04
N ALA A 227 0.71 8.85 8.30
CA ALA A 227 0.01 8.03 7.32
C ALA A 227 -0.54 8.87 6.16
N LEU A 228 -1.12 10.04 6.46
CA LEU A 228 -1.59 10.99 5.44
C LEU A 228 -0.43 11.51 4.58
N ALA A 229 0.69 11.91 5.22
CA ALA A 229 1.89 12.34 4.51
C ALA A 229 2.46 11.24 3.61
N GLN A 230 2.46 9.99 4.09
CA GLN A 230 2.88 8.82 3.32
C GLN A 230 2.00 8.62 2.07
N GLY A 231 0.67 8.67 2.22
CA GLY A 231 -0.26 8.58 1.10
C GLY A 231 -0.08 9.70 0.08
N TRP A 232 0.10 10.94 0.56
CA TRP A 232 0.36 12.10 -0.27
C TRP A 232 1.61 11.94 -1.13
N VAL A 233 2.74 11.55 -0.52
CA VAL A 233 4.00 11.39 -1.23
C VAL A 233 3.99 10.19 -2.17
N LEU A 234 3.45 9.05 -1.73
CA LEU A 234 3.41 7.83 -2.52
C LEU A 234 2.58 7.99 -3.80
N PHE A 235 1.39 8.56 -3.69
CA PHE A 235 0.47 8.68 -4.83
C PHE A 235 0.57 10.02 -5.54
N GLY A 236 0.77 11.13 -4.81
CA GLY A 236 0.90 12.46 -5.39
C GLY A 236 2.26 12.70 -6.03
N LEU A 237 3.33 12.56 -5.28
CA LEU A 237 4.67 12.85 -5.81
C LEU A 237 5.20 11.68 -6.63
N ARG A 238 5.33 10.50 -6.02
CA ARG A 238 5.97 9.36 -6.66
C ARG A 238 5.19 8.88 -7.89
N SER A 239 3.88 8.59 -7.74
CA SER A 239 3.10 7.95 -8.81
C SER A 239 2.59 8.93 -9.87
N ALA A 240 2.28 10.18 -9.51
CA ALA A 240 1.75 11.15 -10.46
C ALA A 240 2.84 12.08 -11.02
N LEU A 241 3.74 12.60 -10.17
CA LEU A 241 4.68 13.65 -10.55
C LEU A 241 6.00 13.12 -11.11
N VAL A 242 6.62 12.12 -10.48
CA VAL A 242 7.93 11.60 -10.92
C VAL A 242 7.94 11.15 -12.38
N PRO A 243 6.93 10.42 -12.91
CA PRO A 243 6.89 10.07 -14.32
C PRO A 243 6.87 11.30 -15.24
N ALA A 244 6.10 12.33 -14.89
CA ALA A 244 6.03 13.57 -15.66
C ALA A 244 7.38 14.30 -15.70
N VAL A 245 8.10 14.36 -14.59
CA VAL A 245 9.43 14.97 -14.48
C VAL A 245 10.47 14.22 -15.32
N VAL A 246 10.51 12.89 -15.24
CA VAL A 246 11.45 12.04 -15.99
C VAL A 246 11.25 12.21 -17.49
N VAL A 247 9.99 12.24 -17.95
CA VAL A 247 9.67 12.49 -19.36
C VAL A 247 9.99 13.93 -19.77
N ALA A 248 9.77 14.92 -18.90
CA ALA A 248 10.16 16.30 -19.18
C ALA A 248 11.69 16.45 -19.36
N TRP A 249 12.49 15.63 -18.70
CA TRP A 249 13.93 15.52 -18.90
C TRP A 249 14.35 14.74 -20.15
N ARG A 250 13.42 14.38 -21.02
CA ARG A 250 13.65 13.61 -22.26
C ARG A 250 14.08 12.15 -22.05
N TYR A 251 13.86 11.58 -20.87
CA TYR A 251 14.04 10.14 -20.66
C TYR A 251 12.78 9.37 -21.05
N ASP A 252 12.98 8.15 -21.49
CA ASP A 252 11.89 7.20 -21.79
C ASP A 252 11.18 6.71 -20.50
N VAL A 253 9.96 6.27 -20.65
CA VAL A 253 9.13 5.73 -19.54
C VAL A 253 9.78 4.53 -18.83
N THR A 254 10.64 3.79 -19.49
CA THR A 254 11.41 2.68 -18.89
C THR A 254 12.28 3.15 -17.74
N TRP A 255 12.85 4.35 -17.82
CA TRP A 255 13.64 4.95 -16.74
C TRP A 255 12.82 5.22 -15.49
N VAL A 256 11.52 5.55 -15.65
CA VAL A 256 10.57 5.66 -14.51
C VAL A 256 10.42 4.29 -13.83
N GLY A 257 10.27 3.23 -14.63
CA GLY A 257 10.19 1.86 -14.15
C GLY A 257 11.42 1.45 -13.33
N TRP A 258 12.62 1.74 -13.84
CA TRP A 258 13.87 1.47 -13.12
C TRP A 258 14.00 2.28 -11.84
N ALA A 259 13.67 3.57 -11.84
CA ALA A 259 13.70 4.40 -10.63
C ALA A 259 12.79 3.83 -9.53
N PHE A 260 11.60 3.38 -9.90
CA PHE A 260 10.66 2.77 -8.95
C PHE A 260 11.12 1.41 -8.47
N THR A 261 11.70 0.58 -9.35
CA THR A 261 12.22 -0.73 -8.98
C THR A 261 13.39 -0.62 -8.02
N VAL A 262 14.38 0.23 -8.30
CA VAL A 262 15.53 0.43 -7.41
C VAL A 262 15.05 0.90 -6.03
N SER A 263 14.17 1.89 -5.98
CA SER A 263 13.62 2.37 -4.70
C SER A 263 12.79 1.30 -3.97
N ALA A 264 12.04 0.45 -4.70
CA ALA A 264 11.28 -0.64 -4.11
C ALA A 264 12.19 -1.75 -3.53
N VAL A 265 13.30 -2.07 -4.21
CA VAL A 265 14.32 -3.01 -3.69
C VAL A 265 14.91 -2.47 -2.40
N VAL A 266 15.30 -1.19 -2.35
CA VAL A 266 15.83 -0.57 -1.13
C VAL A 266 14.80 -0.63 0.00
N GLN A 267 13.54 -0.31 -0.27
CA GLN A 267 12.46 -0.40 0.72
C GLN A 267 12.30 -1.83 1.24
N ALA A 268 12.30 -2.82 0.35
CA ALA A 268 12.15 -4.24 0.69
C ALA A 268 13.29 -4.74 1.60
N LEU A 269 14.53 -4.39 1.26
CA LEU A 269 15.71 -4.76 2.08
C LEU A 269 15.65 -4.13 3.47
N LEU A 270 15.02 -2.98 3.61
CA LEU A 270 14.96 -2.22 4.87
C LEU A 270 13.69 -2.47 5.69
N ILE A 271 12.67 -3.16 5.18
CA ILE A 271 11.44 -3.46 5.94
C ILE A 271 11.74 -4.26 7.21
N MET A 272 12.54 -5.32 7.13
CA MET A 272 12.91 -6.12 8.30
C MET A 272 13.80 -5.36 9.30
N PRO A 273 14.90 -4.69 8.88
CA PRO A 273 15.66 -3.81 9.75
C PRO A 273 14.81 -2.71 10.40
N ALA A 274 13.91 -2.07 9.65
CA ALA A 274 13.01 -1.03 10.17
C ALA A 274 12.12 -1.57 11.30
N GLY A 275 11.53 -2.76 11.14
CA GLY A 275 10.78 -3.41 12.21
C GLY A 275 11.61 -3.61 13.47
N ARG A 276 12.85 -4.09 13.34
CA ARG A 276 13.77 -4.26 14.48
C ARG A 276 14.11 -2.93 15.15
N VAL A 277 14.33 -1.87 14.37
CA VAL A 277 14.57 -0.52 14.93
C VAL A 277 13.37 -0.04 15.73
N VAL A 278 12.15 -0.25 15.24
CA VAL A 278 10.91 0.10 15.96
C VAL A 278 10.80 -0.66 17.28
N ASP A 279 11.19 -1.94 17.31
CA ASP A 279 11.11 -2.78 18.51
C ASP A 279 12.22 -2.47 19.52
N LEU A 280 13.46 -2.26 19.07
CA LEU A 280 14.63 -2.05 19.93
C LEU A 280 14.79 -0.59 20.39
N ALA A 281 14.69 0.37 19.46
CA ALA A 281 14.86 1.79 19.78
C ALA A 281 13.55 2.44 20.29
N GLY A 282 12.41 1.82 20.02
CA GLY A 282 11.09 2.31 20.39
C GLY A 282 10.41 3.13 19.30
N ARG A 283 9.10 3.38 19.48
CA ARG A 283 8.22 3.99 18.47
C ARG A 283 8.61 5.44 18.15
N ARG A 284 8.97 6.23 19.16
CA ARG A 284 9.33 7.66 18.99
C ARG A 284 10.59 7.86 18.16
N PRO A 285 11.76 7.27 18.47
CA PRO A 285 12.96 7.41 17.64
C PRO A 285 12.76 6.93 16.20
N ALA A 286 12.02 5.83 16.01
CA ALA A 286 11.71 5.31 14.69
C ALA A 286 10.81 6.27 13.87
N MET A 287 9.81 6.91 14.51
CA MET A 287 8.98 7.94 13.89
C MET A 287 9.80 9.15 13.47
N ILE A 288 10.67 9.66 14.36
CA ILE A 288 11.54 10.81 14.09
C ILE A 288 12.51 10.47 12.93
N ALA A 289 13.16 9.31 12.98
CA ALA A 289 14.09 8.90 11.93
C ALA A 289 13.36 8.71 10.59
N GLY A 290 12.23 8.02 10.57
CA GLY A 290 11.46 7.75 9.34
C GLY A 290 10.94 9.02 8.69
N THR A 291 10.27 9.91 9.47
CA THR A 291 9.78 11.19 8.95
C THR A 291 10.92 12.13 8.57
N GLY A 292 12.01 12.17 9.34
CA GLY A 292 13.16 13.03 9.06
C GLY A 292 13.89 12.63 7.78
N VAL A 293 14.21 11.34 7.60
CA VAL A 293 14.83 10.83 6.38
C VAL A 293 13.94 11.06 5.16
N ALA A 294 12.64 10.78 5.28
CA ALA A 294 11.69 11.01 4.19
C ALA A 294 11.56 12.50 3.86
N ALA A 295 11.46 13.38 4.87
CA ALA A 295 11.40 14.83 4.68
C ALA A 295 12.66 15.37 4.00
N ALA A 296 13.85 14.96 4.45
CA ALA A 296 15.13 15.38 3.87
C ALA A 296 15.22 14.95 2.40
N ALA A 297 14.87 13.70 2.09
CA ALA A 297 14.91 13.19 0.73
C ALA A 297 13.96 13.95 -0.22
N ILE A 298 12.70 14.17 0.20
CA ILE A 298 11.72 14.89 -0.64
C ILE A 298 12.07 16.38 -0.75
N THR A 299 12.61 16.98 0.31
CA THR A 299 13.10 18.37 0.25
C THR A 299 14.27 18.49 -0.73
N ALA A 300 15.22 17.55 -0.70
CA ALA A 300 16.34 17.54 -1.65
C ALA A 300 15.88 17.37 -3.09
N LEU A 301 14.79 16.60 -3.35
CA LEU A 301 14.21 16.43 -4.70
C LEU A 301 13.74 17.74 -5.33
N VAL A 302 13.41 18.77 -4.53
CA VAL A 302 13.04 20.09 -5.03
C VAL A 302 14.15 20.73 -5.90
N PHE A 303 15.41 20.40 -5.61
CA PHE A 303 16.60 21.00 -6.23
C PHE A 303 17.27 20.09 -7.26
N VAL A 304 16.66 18.96 -7.61
CA VAL A 304 17.27 17.94 -8.47
C VAL A 304 16.88 18.15 -9.93
N GLU A 305 17.87 18.18 -10.80
CA GLU A 305 17.74 18.24 -12.28
C GLU A 305 18.38 17.04 -12.97
N SER A 306 18.76 15.98 -12.23
CA SER A 306 19.45 14.80 -12.75
C SER A 306 18.74 13.52 -12.37
N TYR A 307 18.59 12.61 -13.35
CA TYR A 307 17.97 11.30 -13.14
C TYR A 307 18.67 10.47 -12.05
N VAL A 308 20.01 10.48 -12.02
CA VAL A 308 20.78 9.71 -11.03
C VAL A 308 20.43 10.16 -9.60
N TRP A 309 20.41 11.47 -9.36
CA TRP A 309 20.06 12.02 -8.05
C TRP A 309 18.58 11.79 -7.71
N LEU A 310 17.69 11.81 -8.71
CA LEU A 310 16.29 11.40 -8.51
C LEU A 310 16.20 9.98 -7.96
N VAL A 311 16.90 9.01 -8.58
CA VAL A 311 16.89 7.60 -8.14
C VAL A 311 17.51 7.46 -6.75
N VAL A 312 18.61 8.13 -6.47
CA VAL A 312 19.25 8.11 -5.14
C VAL A 312 18.29 8.64 -4.07
N LEU A 313 17.68 9.80 -4.29
CA LEU A 313 16.78 10.41 -3.32
C LEU A 313 15.46 9.66 -3.17
N LEU A 314 14.93 9.06 -4.24
CA LEU A 314 13.80 8.14 -4.12
C LEU A 314 14.17 6.88 -3.31
N SER A 315 15.41 6.43 -3.40
CA SER A 315 15.90 5.30 -2.59
C SER A 315 16.09 5.70 -1.13
N VAL A 316 16.58 6.90 -0.85
CA VAL A 316 16.66 7.45 0.52
C VAL A 316 15.25 7.65 1.10
N TYR A 317 14.31 8.18 0.32
CA TYR A 317 12.91 8.26 0.72
C TYR A 317 12.33 6.87 1.03
N ALA A 318 12.64 5.85 0.22
CA ALA A 318 12.19 4.49 0.43
C ALA A 318 12.71 3.89 1.76
N ALA A 319 13.93 4.25 2.17
CA ALA A 319 14.48 3.90 3.48
C ALA A 319 13.69 4.54 4.63
N GLY A 320 13.39 5.84 4.55
CA GLY A 320 12.51 6.51 5.50
C GLY A 320 11.10 5.93 5.52
N SER A 321 10.56 5.61 4.34
CA SER A 321 9.24 5.00 4.16
C SER A 321 9.12 3.61 4.79
N ALA A 322 10.19 2.81 4.84
CA ALA A 322 10.19 1.53 5.54
C ALA A 322 9.90 1.72 7.05
N LEU A 323 10.49 2.74 7.68
CA LEU A 323 10.18 3.11 9.07
C LEU A 323 8.77 3.69 9.21
N LEU A 324 8.31 4.51 8.24
CA LEU A 324 6.97 5.09 8.23
C LEU A 324 5.85 4.06 8.01
N ASN A 325 6.15 2.90 7.48
CA ASN A 325 5.18 1.79 7.42
C ASN A 325 5.10 1.06 8.77
N ALA A 326 6.23 0.87 9.47
CA ALA A 326 6.29 0.07 10.68
C ALA A 326 5.95 0.87 11.96
N ALA A 327 6.53 2.06 12.14
CA ALA A 327 6.43 2.81 13.39
C ALA A 327 5.03 3.35 13.69
N PRO A 328 4.29 3.98 12.75
CA PRO A 328 2.92 4.42 12.99
C PRO A 328 1.97 3.24 13.27
N ALA A 329 2.12 2.13 12.54
CA ALA A 329 1.30 0.93 12.74
C ALA A 329 1.51 0.34 14.15
N ALA A 330 2.77 0.26 14.61
CA ALA A 330 3.09 -0.18 15.97
C ALA A 330 2.53 0.78 17.03
N LEU A 331 2.63 2.09 16.78
CA LEU A 331 2.09 3.12 17.69
C LEU A 331 0.55 3.02 17.81
N ILE A 332 -0.14 2.81 16.70
CA ILE A 332 -1.59 2.58 16.69
C ILE A 332 -1.94 1.29 17.46
N GLY A 333 -1.17 0.22 17.26
CA GLY A 333 -1.33 -1.03 18.01
C GLY A 333 -1.26 -0.81 19.53
N ASP A 334 -0.30 -0.01 19.99
CA ASP A 334 -0.12 0.33 21.41
C ASP A 334 -1.30 1.20 21.94
N VAL A 335 -1.78 2.18 21.16
CA VAL A 335 -2.89 3.08 21.57
C VAL A 335 -4.23 2.34 21.60
N VAL A 336 -4.47 1.47 20.62
CA VAL A 336 -5.73 0.71 20.52
C VAL A 336 -5.77 -0.46 21.49
N ALA A 337 -4.62 -0.93 22.00
CA ALA A 337 -4.46 -1.93 23.08
C ALA A 337 -5.40 -3.15 22.93
N GLY A 338 -5.38 -3.80 21.75
CA GLY A 338 -6.17 -5.01 21.48
C GLY A 338 -7.68 -4.78 21.21
N ARG A 339 -8.17 -3.54 21.32
CA ARG A 339 -9.55 -3.13 20.99
C ARG A 339 -9.65 -2.79 19.50
N ALA A 340 -9.25 -3.72 18.64
CA ALA A 340 -9.20 -3.51 17.20
C ALA A 340 -10.59 -3.28 16.58
N GLY A 341 -10.72 -2.22 15.79
CA GLY A 341 -11.93 -1.92 15.04
C GLY A 341 -11.82 -0.59 14.31
N SER A 342 -12.51 0.43 14.80
CA SER A 342 -12.59 1.76 14.18
C SER A 342 -11.25 2.52 14.15
N GLY A 343 -10.38 2.35 15.15
CA GLY A 343 -9.12 3.08 15.24
C GLY A 343 -8.11 2.71 14.13
N VAL A 344 -7.96 1.43 13.81
CA VAL A 344 -7.09 0.97 12.72
C VAL A 344 -7.69 1.36 11.36
N ALA A 345 -9.02 1.28 11.23
CA ALA A 345 -9.70 1.68 10.00
C ALA A 345 -9.48 3.17 9.69
N VAL A 346 -9.67 4.06 10.68
CA VAL A 346 -9.46 5.51 10.49
C VAL A 346 -7.99 5.82 10.20
N PHE A 347 -7.04 5.14 10.84
CA PHE A 347 -5.62 5.27 10.51
C PHE A 347 -5.35 4.93 9.03
N SER A 348 -5.87 3.81 8.53
CA SER A 348 -5.75 3.44 7.11
C SER A 348 -6.43 4.45 6.19
N MET A 349 -7.59 4.98 6.59
CA MET A 349 -8.27 6.04 5.85
C MET A 349 -7.44 7.32 5.74
N CYS A 350 -6.56 7.63 6.69
CA CYS A 350 -5.66 8.79 6.57
C CYS A 350 -4.68 8.63 5.39
N THR A 351 -4.15 7.42 5.18
CA THR A 351 -3.34 7.12 3.99
C THR A 351 -4.16 7.26 2.70
N ASP A 352 -5.38 6.72 2.68
CA ASP A 352 -6.27 6.81 1.52
C ASP A 352 -6.70 8.26 1.22
N VAL A 353 -6.90 9.11 2.24
CA VAL A 353 -7.14 10.55 2.08
C VAL A 353 -5.92 11.23 1.47
N GLY A 354 -4.70 10.93 1.94
CA GLY A 354 -3.46 11.40 1.32
C GLY A 354 -3.34 10.97 -0.14
N ALA A 355 -3.71 9.72 -0.45
CA ALA A 355 -3.72 9.16 -1.80
C ALA A 355 -4.79 9.77 -2.72
N ALA A 356 -5.90 10.24 -2.15
CA ALA A 356 -6.98 10.89 -2.90
C ALA A 356 -6.72 12.38 -3.14
N VAL A 357 -6.26 13.11 -2.12
CA VAL A 357 -6.06 14.56 -2.18
C VAL A 357 -4.70 14.93 -2.77
N GLY A 358 -3.65 14.18 -2.37
CA GLY A 358 -2.27 14.46 -2.76
C GLY A 358 -2.07 14.63 -4.27
N PRO A 359 -2.45 13.65 -5.11
CA PRO A 359 -2.24 13.73 -6.55
C PRO A 359 -2.92 14.95 -7.21
N VAL A 360 -4.12 15.31 -6.76
CA VAL A 360 -4.86 16.47 -7.30
C VAL A 360 -4.13 17.77 -6.95
N VAL A 361 -3.80 17.96 -5.67
CA VAL A 361 -3.15 19.19 -5.20
C VAL A 361 -1.75 19.31 -5.80
N VAL A 362 -0.96 18.22 -5.80
CA VAL A 362 0.37 18.17 -6.41
C VAL A 362 0.30 18.47 -7.90
N GLY A 363 -0.68 17.90 -8.61
CA GLY A 363 -0.89 18.15 -10.04
C GLY A 363 -1.23 19.62 -10.35
N ILE A 364 -2.14 20.21 -9.56
CA ILE A 364 -2.50 21.65 -9.72
C ILE A 364 -1.29 22.56 -9.42
N ILE A 365 -0.51 22.26 -8.38
CA ILE A 365 0.69 23.03 -8.05
C ILE A 365 1.71 22.89 -9.18
N ALA A 366 1.92 21.67 -9.68
CA ALA A 366 2.86 21.42 -10.78
C ALA A 366 2.49 22.19 -12.05
N GLU A 367 1.20 22.28 -12.36
CA GLU A 367 0.71 22.97 -13.54
C GLU A 367 0.80 24.50 -13.41
N ARG A 368 0.49 25.07 -12.23
CA ARG A 368 0.43 26.53 -12.02
C ARG A 368 1.74 27.15 -11.58
N VAL A 369 2.54 26.44 -10.81
CA VAL A 369 3.75 26.97 -10.14
C VAL A 369 5.01 26.24 -10.60
N GLY A 370 4.89 24.96 -10.98
CA GLY A 370 5.99 24.13 -11.45
C GLY A 370 6.33 22.94 -10.54
N PHE A 371 7.15 22.05 -11.05
CA PHE A 371 7.56 20.82 -10.37
C PHE A 371 8.25 21.04 -9.01
N PRO A 372 9.17 22.02 -8.84
CA PRO A 372 9.79 22.25 -7.54
C PRO A 372 8.78 22.57 -6.43
N ALA A 373 7.79 23.43 -6.70
CA ALA A 373 6.76 23.78 -5.73
C ALA A 373 5.87 22.57 -5.38
N ALA A 374 5.59 21.71 -6.36
CA ALA A 374 4.83 20.50 -6.18
C ALA A 374 5.56 19.50 -5.24
N PHE A 375 6.87 19.29 -5.42
CA PHE A 375 7.69 18.52 -4.47
C PHE A 375 7.72 19.18 -3.09
N GLY A 376 7.81 20.52 -3.04
CA GLY A 376 7.77 21.31 -1.81
C GLY A 376 6.52 21.06 -0.97
N SER A 377 5.37 20.79 -1.59
CA SER A 377 4.12 20.48 -0.87
C SER A 377 4.21 19.19 -0.03
N GLY A 378 4.80 18.14 -0.58
CA GLY A 378 5.03 16.90 0.14
C GLY A 378 6.17 17.00 1.16
N ALA A 379 7.22 17.78 0.84
CA ALA A 379 8.28 18.10 1.79
C ALA A 379 7.72 18.81 3.03
N ALA A 380 6.89 19.85 2.83
CA ALA A 380 6.25 20.58 3.93
C ALA A 380 5.41 19.66 4.83
N LEU A 381 4.59 18.78 4.23
CA LEU A 381 3.77 17.85 4.99
C LEU A 381 4.62 16.84 5.80
N LEU A 382 5.71 16.34 5.23
CA LEU A 382 6.65 15.46 5.94
C LEU A 382 7.42 16.20 7.05
N VAL A 383 7.80 17.46 6.84
CA VAL A 383 8.43 18.30 7.88
C VAL A 383 7.47 18.54 9.04
N VAL A 384 6.18 18.79 8.76
CA VAL A 384 5.15 18.91 9.81
C VAL A 384 5.00 17.59 10.57
N ALA A 385 4.98 16.45 9.87
CA ALA A 385 4.94 15.13 10.50
C ALA A 385 6.22 14.85 11.33
N PHE A 386 7.39 15.27 10.86
CA PHE A 386 8.65 15.18 11.58
C PHE A 386 8.60 16.02 12.87
N ALA A 387 8.22 17.28 12.79
CA ALA A 387 8.06 18.16 13.96
C ALA A 387 7.04 17.60 14.97
N ALA A 388 5.91 17.08 14.48
CA ALA A 388 4.92 16.42 15.30
C ALA A 388 5.47 15.17 16.00
N SER A 389 6.37 14.41 15.37
CA SER A 389 6.98 13.21 15.96
C SER A 389 7.85 13.50 17.18
N TRP A 390 8.45 14.69 17.26
CA TRP A 390 9.20 15.13 18.46
C TRP A 390 8.32 15.31 19.69
N THR A 391 7.04 15.51 19.50
CA THR A 391 6.08 15.72 20.58
C THR A 391 5.61 14.42 21.24
N LEU A 392 6.01 13.26 20.68
CA LEU A 392 5.72 11.96 21.27
C LEU A 392 6.53 11.78 22.56
N THR A 393 5.88 11.28 23.60
CA THR A 393 6.57 10.91 24.84
C THR A 393 7.24 9.55 24.69
N THR A 394 8.46 9.41 25.22
CA THR A 394 9.12 8.11 25.31
C THR A 394 8.37 7.25 26.34
N ALA A 395 7.56 6.31 25.89
CA ALA A 395 7.10 5.25 26.77
C ALA A 395 8.33 4.39 27.11
N ARG A 396 8.70 4.29 28.40
CA ARG A 396 9.70 3.31 28.86
C ARG A 396 9.20 1.92 28.48
N PRO A 397 10.06 1.05 27.91
CA PRO A 397 9.69 -0.34 27.70
C PRO A 397 9.35 -0.91 29.09
N THR A 398 8.11 -1.37 29.27
CA THR A 398 7.76 -2.18 30.44
C THR A 398 8.59 -3.45 30.32
N GLN A 399 9.61 -3.59 31.15
CA GLN A 399 10.31 -4.85 31.33
C GLN A 399 9.24 -5.87 31.71
N ARG A 400 8.99 -6.81 30.82
CA ARG A 400 8.27 -8.03 31.18
C ARG A 400 9.21 -8.81 32.09
N SER A 401 8.95 -8.75 33.41
CA SER A 401 9.47 -9.68 34.41
C SER A 401 8.92 -11.08 34.17
#